data_c613a17fb0c74ca659e24a21d911892b
#
_entry.id   c613a17fb0c74ca659e24a21d911892b
#
_cell.length_a   1.000
_cell.length_b   1.000
_cell.length_c   1.000
_cell.angle_alpha   90.00
_cell.angle_beta   90.00
_cell.angle_gamma   90.00
#
_symmetry.space_group_name_H-M   'P 1'
#
loop_
_entity.id
_entity.type
_entity.pdbx_description
1 polymer ?
#
loop_
_entity_poly.entity_id
_entity_poly.type
_entity_poly.pdbx_seq_one_letter_code
_entity_poly.pdbx_strand_id
1 'polypeptide(L)'
;MRDNRSAFETFCDLFYTQKRVRAAFDFLVSPDYIQHNPGLPDGPEPAIVGLTPKFDGSPDSRFDIQRIIVDGDLAMVHVRASGPDRADTAVADIYRFENGRIVEHWDVLQAVPESPVSAHPMF
;
A
#
# COMPACT_ATOMS: atom_id res chain seq x y z
N MET A 1 -3.40 0.10 24.31
CA MET A 1 -2.50 -0.26 23.19
C MET A 1 -3.34 -0.58 21.96
N ARG A 2 -3.00 -0.04 20.82
CA ARG A 2 -3.67 -0.39 19.57
C ARG A 2 -3.29 -1.80 19.17
N ASP A 3 -4.25 -2.56 18.65
CA ASP A 3 -3.94 -3.81 17.98
C ASP A 3 -3.44 -3.54 16.55
N ASN A 4 -2.87 -4.56 15.92
CA ASN A 4 -2.32 -4.43 14.58
C ASN A 4 -3.40 -4.09 13.56
N ARG A 5 -4.61 -4.63 13.70
CA ARG A 5 -5.71 -4.33 12.78
C ARG A 5 -6.10 -2.86 12.81
N SER A 6 -6.34 -2.29 13.99
CA SER A 6 -6.72 -0.89 14.12
C SER A 6 -5.62 0.03 13.60
N ALA A 7 -4.37 -0.27 13.93
CA ALA A 7 -3.23 0.50 13.44
C ALA A 7 -3.11 0.41 11.92
N PHE A 8 -3.29 -0.78 11.35
CA PHE A 8 -3.20 -0.98 9.91
C PHE A 8 -4.34 -0.27 9.17
N GLU A 9 -5.56 -0.32 9.70
CA GLU A 9 -6.68 0.41 9.09
C GLU A 9 -6.43 1.91 9.04
N THR A 10 -5.88 2.48 10.11
CA THR A 10 -5.51 3.90 10.13
C THR A 10 -4.38 4.20 9.14
N PHE A 11 -3.38 3.34 9.07
CA PHE A 11 -2.30 3.47 8.09
C PHE A 11 -2.85 3.46 6.66
N CYS A 12 -3.74 2.51 6.35
CA CYS A 12 -4.33 2.40 5.01
C CYS A 12 -5.15 3.64 4.66
N ASP A 13 -5.88 4.19 5.60
CA ASP A 13 -6.63 5.43 5.37
C ASP A 13 -5.71 6.59 5.05
N LEU A 14 -4.66 6.79 5.85
CA LEU A 14 -3.67 7.84 5.62
C LEU A 14 -2.95 7.67 4.28
N PHE A 15 -2.54 6.45 3.96
CA PHE A 15 -1.70 6.17 2.80
C PHE A 15 -2.49 6.12 1.49
N TYR A 16 -3.50 5.25 1.43
CA TYR A 16 -4.24 5.01 0.18
C TYR A 16 -5.36 6.01 -0.05
N THR A 17 -6.16 6.28 0.98
CA THR A 17 -7.35 7.14 0.85
C THR A 17 -6.97 8.61 0.85
N GLN A 18 -6.21 9.04 1.84
CA GLN A 18 -5.78 10.43 1.95
C GLN A 18 -4.55 10.75 1.12
N LYS A 19 -3.81 9.73 0.68
CA LYS A 19 -2.59 9.84 -0.11
C LYS A 19 -1.50 10.69 0.57
N ARG A 20 -1.42 10.59 1.89
CA ARG A 20 -0.45 11.30 2.72
C ARG A 20 0.67 10.35 3.11
N VAL A 21 1.62 10.17 2.19
CA VAL A 21 2.67 9.14 2.32
C VAL A 21 3.51 9.34 3.58
N ARG A 22 4.07 10.52 3.76
CA ARG A 22 4.93 10.78 4.94
C ARG A 22 4.16 10.61 6.25
N ALA A 23 2.94 11.14 6.33
CA ALA A 23 2.13 11.02 7.53
C ALA A 23 1.83 9.56 7.87
N ALA A 24 1.54 8.74 6.86
CA ALA A 24 1.29 7.31 7.05
C ALA A 24 2.54 6.60 7.58
N PHE A 25 3.69 6.84 6.96
CA PHE A 25 4.95 6.22 7.35
C PHE A 25 5.39 6.66 8.74
N ASP A 26 5.30 7.95 9.04
CA ASP A 26 5.64 8.46 10.38
C ASP A 26 4.73 7.87 11.46
N PHE A 27 3.48 7.59 11.12
CA PHE A 27 2.52 7.01 12.04
C PHE A 27 2.85 5.56 12.41
N LEU A 28 3.31 4.74 11.47
CA LEU A 28 3.34 3.29 11.71
C LEU A 28 4.61 2.56 11.25
N VAL A 29 5.38 3.10 10.34
CA VAL A 29 6.53 2.37 9.77
C VAL A 29 7.77 2.53 10.62
N SER A 30 8.44 1.40 10.89
CA SER A 30 9.69 1.36 11.66
C SER A 30 10.87 1.91 10.85
N PRO A 31 11.86 2.51 11.51
CA PRO A 31 13.12 2.85 10.82
C PRO A 31 13.87 1.63 10.29
N ASP A 32 13.57 0.42 10.79
CA ASP A 32 14.18 -0.84 10.35
C ASP A 32 13.48 -1.50 9.17
N TYR A 33 12.64 -0.76 8.47
CA TYR A 33 11.77 -1.21 7.38
C TYR A 33 12.54 -1.91 6.25
N ILE A 34 12.14 -3.17 5.99
CA ILE A 34 12.70 -4.02 4.94
C ILE A 34 11.77 -3.95 3.73
N GLN A 35 12.32 -3.68 2.56
CA GLN A 35 11.56 -3.50 1.34
C GLN A 35 11.82 -4.60 0.33
N HIS A 36 10.73 -5.26 -0.12
CA HIS A 36 10.82 -6.28 -1.17
C HIS A 36 10.31 -5.78 -2.53
N ASN A 37 9.79 -4.55 -2.62
CA ASN A 37 9.50 -3.97 -3.92
C ASN A 37 10.82 -3.77 -4.67
N PRO A 38 10.99 -4.34 -5.88
CA PRO A 38 12.30 -4.32 -6.56
C PRO A 38 12.75 -2.94 -7.01
N GLY A 39 11.87 -1.96 -6.97
CA GLY A 39 12.18 -0.59 -7.35
C GLY A 39 12.65 0.31 -6.20
N LEU A 40 12.69 -0.20 -4.97
CA LEU A 40 12.99 0.61 -3.78
C LEU A 40 13.98 -0.10 -2.86
N PRO A 41 14.96 0.61 -2.30
CA PRO A 41 15.83 0.05 -1.27
C PRO A 41 15.14 0.01 0.09
N ASP A 42 15.79 -0.60 1.08
CA ASP A 42 15.31 -0.64 2.46
C ASP A 42 15.22 0.76 3.08
N GLY A 43 14.44 0.85 4.14
CA GLY A 43 14.24 2.06 4.93
C GLY A 43 12.99 2.83 4.52
N PRO A 44 12.40 3.58 5.44
CA PRO A 44 11.18 4.34 5.14
C PRO A 44 11.43 5.53 4.22
N GLU A 45 12.54 6.23 4.33
CA GLU A 45 12.77 7.47 3.57
C GLU A 45 12.81 7.26 2.05
N PRO A 46 13.52 6.24 1.50
CA PRO A 46 13.46 6.00 0.06
C PRO A 46 12.05 5.70 -0.45
N ALA A 47 11.25 4.98 0.33
CA ALA A 47 9.86 4.71 -0.04
C ALA A 47 9.02 5.99 -0.04
N ILE A 48 9.19 6.84 0.97
CA ILE A 48 8.49 8.13 1.04
C ILE A 48 8.84 8.99 -0.17
N VAL A 49 10.13 9.14 -0.47
CA VAL A 49 10.59 9.95 -1.59
C VAL A 49 10.09 9.39 -2.93
N GLY A 50 10.13 8.07 -3.10
CA GLY A 50 9.71 7.43 -4.35
C GLY A 50 8.20 7.42 -4.56
N LEU A 51 7.42 7.33 -3.49
CA LEU A 51 5.96 7.22 -3.59
C LEU A 51 5.23 8.57 -3.55
N THR A 52 5.81 9.59 -2.93
CA THR A 52 5.17 10.91 -2.82
C THR A 52 4.71 11.46 -4.18
N PRO A 53 5.52 11.42 -5.27
CA PRO A 53 5.05 11.91 -6.56
C PRO A 53 3.84 11.13 -7.11
N LYS A 54 3.73 9.86 -6.77
CA LYS A 54 2.68 8.96 -7.28
C LYS A 54 1.39 9.06 -6.46
N PHE A 55 1.46 9.52 -5.24
CA PHE A 55 0.35 9.66 -4.30
C PHE A 55 0.01 11.13 -4.10
N ASP A 56 0.71 11.81 -3.20
CA ASP A 56 0.47 13.23 -2.87
C ASP A 56 0.61 14.13 -4.10
N GLY A 57 1.58 13.83 -4.97
CA GLY A 57 1.86 14.62 -6.16
C GLY A 57 0.99 14.28 -7.37
N SER A 58 0.01 13.37 -7.24
CA SER A 58 -0.87 12.93 -8.33
C SER A 58 -2.33 13.05 -7.91
N PRO A 59 -2.92 14.25 -7.95
CA PRO A 59 -4.27 14.48 -7.43
C PRO A 59 -5.36 13.64 -8.13
N ASP A 60 -5.15 13.29 -9.40
CA ASP A 60 -6.10 12.51 -10.18
C ASP A 60 -5.90 11.00 -10.06
N SER A 61 -4.88 10.55 -9.36
CA SER A 61 -4.69 9.14 -9.06
C SER A 61 -5.52 8.72 -7.87
N ARG A 62 -6.07 7.49 -7.94
CA ARG A 62 -6.91 6.92 -6.88
C ARG A 62 -6.36 5.56 -6.47
N PHE A 63 -6.51 5.28 -5.19
CA PHE A 63 -6.11 4.01 -4.59
C PHE A 63 -7.27 3.52 -3.75
N ASP A 64 -8.17 2.76 -4.38
CA ASP A 64 -9.41 2.33 -3.76
C ASP A 64 -9.19 1.00 -3.03
N ILE A 65 -9.35 1.03 -1.72
CA ILE A 65 -9.20 -0.17 -0.88
C ILE A 65 -10.36 -1.11 -1.12
N GLN A 66 -10.05 -2.34 -1.52
CA GLN A 66 -11.06 -3.37 -1.79
C GLN A 66 -11.30 -4.22 -0.54
N ARG A 67 -10.24 -4.67 0.10
CA ARG A 67 -10.32 -5.48 1.32
C ARG A 67 -9.04 -5.42 2.11
N ILE A 68 -9.18 -5.59 3.42
CA ILE A 68 -8.07 -5.62 4.37
C ILE A 68 -8.16 -6.94 5.15
N ILE A 69 -7.04 -7.64 5.26
CA ILE A 69 -6.94 -8.88 6.01
C ILE A 69 -5.77 -8.72 6.99
N VAL A 70 -6.01 -9.03 8.26
CA VAL A 70 -4.96 -9.01 9.28
C VAL A 70 -5.00 -10.32 10.02
N ASP A 71 -3.86 -11.00 10.08
CA ASP A 71 -3.69 -12.25 10.80
C ASP A 71 -2.40 -12.16 11.62
N GLY A 72 -2.55 -11.88 12.91
CA GLY A 72 -1.40 -11.74 13.82
C GLY A 72 -0.49 -10.59 13.42
N ASP A 73 0.72 -10.91 13.04
CA ASP A 73 1.74 -9.94 12.62
C ASP A 73 1.77 -9.69 11.11
N LEU A 74 0.89 -10.33 10.34
CA LEU A 74 0.79 -10.13 8.90
C LEU A 74 -0.49 -9.37 8.56
N ALA A 75 -0.37 -8.40 7.65
CA ALA A 75 -1.49 -7.63 7.16
C ALA A 75 -1.42 -7.54 5.65
N MET A 76 -2.57 -7.60 4.98
CA MET A 76 -2.67 -7.43 3.54
C MET A 76 -3.79 -6.46 3.20
N VAL A 77 -3.54 -5.64 2.20
CA VAL A 77 -4.56 -4.79 1.60
C VAL A 77 -4.59 -5.02 0.11
N HIS A 78 -5.80 -5.24 -0.44
CA HIS A 78 -6.05 -5.36 -1.88
C HIS A 78 -6.57 -4.02 -2.35
N VAL A 79 -5.91 -3.41 -3.34
CA VAL A 79 -6.16 -2.04 -3.78
C VAL A 79 -6.34 -2.00 -5.29
N ARG A 80 -7.29 -1.17 -5.74
CA ARG A 80 -7.40 -0.78 -7.13
C ARG A 80 -6.71 0.57 -7.31
N ALA A 81 -5.59 0.58 -8.04
CA ALA A 81 -4.90 1.81 -8.39
C ALA A 81 -5.33 2.25 -9.78
N SER A 82 -5.75 3.51 -9.91
CA SER A 82 -6.23 4.07 -11.17
C SER A 82 -5.76 5.51 -11.34
N GLY A 83 -5.76 5.99 -12.59
CA GLY A 83 -5.36 7.35 -12.90
C GLY A 83 -5.52 7.62 -14.39
N PRO A 84 -5.42 8.91 -14.81
CA PRO A 84 -5.76 9.30 -16.19
C PRO A 84 -4.81 8.75 -17.24
N ASP A 85 -3.53 8.52 -16.92
CA ASP A 85 -2.51 8.17 -17.90
C ASP A 85 -1.96 6.75 -17.68
N ARG A 86 -2.78 5.86 -17.09
CA ARG A 86 -2.35 4.49 -16.80
C ARG A 86 -3.53 3.53 -16.83
N ALA A 87 -3.25 2.28 -17.14
CA ALA A 87 -4.22 1.21 -16.95
C ALA A 87 -4.47 1.01 -15.45
N ASP A 88 -5.67 0.61 -15.10
CA ASP A 88 -5.96 0.19 -13.74
C ASP A 88 -5.03 -0.95 -13.35
N THR A 89 -4.62 -0.95 -12.10
CA THR A 89 -3.69 -1.95 -11.58
C THR A 89 -4.28 -2.58 -10.32
N ALA A 90 -4.26 -3.89 -10.26
CA ALA A 90 -4.57 -4.62 -9.04
C ALA A 90 -3.29 -4.73 -8.22
N VAL A 91 -3.38 -4.32 -6.96
CA VAL A 91 -2.23 -4.31 -6.05
C VAL A 91 -2.56 -5.15 -4.82
N ALA A 92 -1.65 -6.04 -4.46
CA ALA A 92 -1.68 -6.72 -3.17
C ALA A 92 -0.45 -6.29 -2.39
N ASP A 93 -0.64 -5.44 -1.39
CA ASP A 93 0.41 -5.01 -0.48
C ASP A 93 0.36 -5.86 0.79
N ILE A 94 1.49 -6.43 1.16
CA ILE A 94 1.63 -7.29 2.33
C ILE A 94 2.63 -6.66 3.28
N TYR A 95 2.28 -6.58 4.55
CA TYR A 95 3.09 -5.95 5.57
C TYR A 95 3.28 -6.88 6.76
N ARG A 96 4.45 -6.83 7.38
CA ARG A 96 4.71 -7.55 8.63
C ARG A 96 4.93 -6.55 9.75
N PHE A 97 4.34 -6.85 10.89
CA PHE A 97 4.43 -6.06 12.11
C PHE A 97 5.44 -6.67 13.08
N GLU A 98 6.10 -5.81 13.83
CA GLU A 98 6.91 -6.18 14.98
C GLU A 98 6.83 -5.06 15.99
N ASN A 99 6.51 -5.39 17.23
CA ASN A 99 6.34 -4.40 18.30
C ASN A 99 5.39 -3.25 17.93
N GLY A 100 4.31 -3.58 17.24
CA GLY A 100 3.26 -2.64 16.89
C GLY A 100 3.58 -1.71 15.72
N ARG A 101 4.67 -1.96 15.00
CA ARG A 101 5.08 -1.17 13.83
C ARG A 101 5.31 -2.04 12.62
N ILE A 102 5.12 -1.47 11.43
CA ILE A 102 5.44 -2.15 10.17
C ILE A 102 6.96 -2.19 10.00
N VAL A 103 7.50 -3.41 9.86
CA VAL A 103 8.94 -3.64 9.69
C VAL A 103 9.30 -4.25 8.35
N GLU A 104 8.31 -4.67 7.54
CA GLU A 104 8.59 -5.36 6.28
C GLU A 104 7.42 -5.23 5.33
N HIS A 105 7.70 -5.14 4.03
CA HIS A 105 6.68 -4.95 2.99
C HIS A 105 7.03 -5.76 1.74
N TRP A 106 6.01 -6.43 1.20
CA TRP A 106 6.02 -7.07 -0.12
C TRP A 106 4.86 -6.53 -0.93
N ASP A 107 4.99 -6.50 -2.25
CA ASP A 107 3.84 -6.20 -3.10
C ASP A 107 3.82 -7.08 -4.35
N VAL A 108 2.62 -7.25 -4.88
CA VAL A 108 2.38 -7.88 -6.16
C VAL A 108 1.43 -6.96 -6.92
N LEU A 109 1.84 -6.57 -8.13
CA LEU A 109 1.07 -5.67 -8.96
C LEU A 109 0.78 -6.30 -10.31
N GLN A 110 -0.44 -6.15 -10.79
CA GLN A 110 -0.82 -6.61 -12.13
C GLN A 110 -1.72 -5.58 -12.79
N ALA A 111 -1.33 -5.13 -13.98
CA ALA A 111 -2.19 -4.27 -14.79
C ALA A 111 -3.42 -5.05 -15.23
N VAL A 112 -4.57 -4.41 -15.18
CA VAL A 112 -5.83 -5.02 -15.65
C VAL A 112 -5.76 -5.13 -17.18
N PRO A 113 -5.97 -6.33 -17.75
CA PRO A 113 -5.94 -6.49 -19.20
C PRO A 113 -7.11 -5.79 -19.87
N GLU A 114 -6.91 -5.33 -21.12
CA GLU A 114 -7.92 -4.62 -21.88
C GLU A 114 -9.13 -5.51 -22.24
N SER A 115 -8.89 -6.80 -22.45
CA SER A 115 -9.92 -7.75 -22.90
C SER A 115 -9.88 -9.02 -22.04
N PRO A 116 -10.33 -8.94 -20.79
CA PRO A 116 -10.32 -10.11 -19.92
C PRO A 116 -11.34 -11.15 -20.37
N VAL A 117 -10.99 -12.42 -20.23
CA VAL A 117 -11.90 -13.55 -20.50
C VAL A 117 -12.91 -13.73 -19.35
N SER A 118 -12.48 -13.45 -18.12
CA SER A 118 -13.33 -13.57 -16.94
C SER A 118 -14.46 -12.54 -16.97
N ALA A 119 -15.65 -12.97 -16.56
CA ALA A 119 -16.80 -12.08 -16.37
C ALA A 119 -16.72 -11.27 -15.06
N HIS A 120 -15.76 -11.58 -14.22
CA HIS A 120 -15.60 -10.94 -12.91
C HIS A 120 -14.34 -10.09 -12.87
N PRO A 121 -14.38 -8.92 -12.22
CA PRO A 121 -13.21 -8.03 -12.15
C PRO A 121 -12.12 -8.61 -11.23
N MET A 122 -10.93 -8.04 -11.32
CA MET A 122 -9.79 -8.39 -10.46
C MET A 122 -9.91 -7.79 -9.05
N PHE A 123 -11.03 -7.21 -8.73
CA PHE A 123 -11.27 -6.47 -7.49
C PHE A 123 -12.45 -6.99 -6.68
#